data_114ee87565260d0306561231146cdb2c
#
_entry.id   114ee87565260d0306561231146cdb2c
#
_cell.length_a   1.000
_cell.length_b   1.000
_cell.length_c   1.000
_cell.angle_alpha   90.00
_cell.angle_beta   90.00
_cell.angle_gamma   90.00
#
_symmetry.space_group_name_H-M   'P 1'
#
loop_
_entity.id
_entity.type
_entity.pdbx_description
1 polymer ?
#
loop_
_entity_poly.entity_id
_entity_poly.type
_entity_poly.pdbx_seq_one_letter_code
_entity_poly.pdbx_strand_id
1 'polypeptide(L)'
;MKKLGFLTALLVFLVAGVCLAAGNDLLLEDFEISVSNGPEGTVDFGAGNGSIVTVTAASDIKNSGNQSLRVVYDAVPGGYIYVSRGSGLDAKNANWTIKPSDIKWEDYSAISFYVYGTDSKGKIAFDIKDNGGEIWRFITEDDFNGWKRVVCSFDKFVVRDDWQPQDADKNAQIDFPIKIFQFEPLSESKGTLYFDTVELVKK
;
A
#
# COMPACT_ATOMS: atom_id res chain seq x y z
N MET A 1 -39.45 -56.93 -36.99
CA MET A 1 -38.92 -56.43 -35.76
C MET A 1 -38.12 -55.15 -36.10
N LYS A 2 -38.72 -53.99 -35.88
CA LYS A 2 -38.07 -52.65 -36.16
C LYS A 2 -37.44 -52.16 -34.89
N LYS A 3 -36.10 -51.96 -34.89
CA LYS A 3 -35.38 -51.36 -33.79
C LYS A 3 -35.48 -49.83 -33.91
N LEU A 4 -36.07 -49.22 -32.90
CA LEU A 4 -36.17 -47.76 -32.74
C LEU A 4 -34.90 -47.26 -32.03
N GLY A 5 -34.07 -46.51 -32.75
CA GLY A 5 -32.88 -45.88 -32.15
C GLY A 5 -33.25 -44.54 -31.51
N PHE A 6 -33.02 -44.39 -30.19
CA PHE A 6 -33.14 -43.15 -29.48
C PHE A 6 -31.87 -42.30 -29.72
N LEU A 7 -32.07 -41.14 -30.33
CA LEU A 7 -31.02 -40.15 -30.53
C LEU A 7 -31.10 -39.17 -29.35
N THR A 8 -30.15 -39.27 -28.41
CA THR A 8 -30.04 -38.33 -27.28
C THR A 8 -29.26 -37.10 -27.72
N ALA A 9 -29.93 -36.00 -27.92
CA ALA A 9 -29.28 -34.70 -28.19
C ALA A 9 -28.72 -34.15 -26.90
N LEU A 10 -27.38 -34.04 -26.82
CA LEU A 10 -26.65 -33.39 -25.73
C LEU A 10 -26.64 -31.89 -25.98
N LEU A 11 -27.43 -31.14 -25.21
CA LEU A 11 -27.46 -29.68 -25.26
C LEU A 11 -26.28 -29.11 -24.44
N VAL A 12 -25.21 -28.69 -25.10
CA VAL A 12 -24.09 -28.02 -24.48
C VAL A 12 -24.46 -26.55 -24.26
N PHE A 13 -24.74 -26.17 -23.02
CA PHE A 13 -24.87 -24.75 -22.64
C PHE A 13 -23.48 -24.10 -22.61
N LEU A 14 -23.18 -23.30 -23.63
CA LEU A 14 -22.03 -22.42 -23.62
C LEU A 14 -22.35 -21.21 -22.71
N VAL A 15 -21.91 -21.25 -21.46
CA VAL A 15 -21.93 -20.08 -20.59
C VAL A 15 -20.81 -19.14 -21.06
N ALA A 16 -21.15 -18.16 -21.88
CA ALA A 16 -20.26 -17.05 -22.19
C ALA A 16 -20.05 -16.23 -20.90
N GLY A 17 -18.97 -16.51 -20.19
CA GLY A 17 -18.50 -15.65 -19.11
C GLY A 17 -18.18 -14.28 -19.69
N VAL A 18 -18.97 -13.27 -19.37
CA VAL A 18 -18.63 -11.86 -19.62
C VAL A 18 -17.43 -11.56 -18.71
N CYS A 19 -16.23 -11.66 -19.28
CA CYS A 19 -15.03 -11.12 -18.65
C CYS A 19 -15.18 -9.60 -18.73
N LEU A 20 -15.72 -8.98 -17.70
CA LEU A 20 -15.60 -7.55 -17.50
C LEU A 20 -14.09 -7.31 -17.37
N ALA A 21 -13.50 -6.67 -18.35
CA ALA A 21 -12.14 -6.15 -18.24
C ALA A 21 -12.16 -5.16 -17.08
N ALA A 22 -11.68 -5.60 -15.91
CA ALA A 22 -11.36 -4.69 -14.81
C ALA A 22 -10.37 -3.69 -15.39
N GLY A 23 -10.71 -2.40 -15.37
CA GLY A 23 -9.79 -1.36 -15.78
C GLY A 23 -8.55 -1.52 -14.92
N ASN A 24 -7.36 -1.43 -15.54
CA ASN A 24 -6.11 -1.63 -14.83
C ASN A 24 -5.98 -0.63 -13.67
N ASP A 25 -5.60 -1.13 -12.50
CA ASP A 25 -5.21 -0.30 -11.36
C ASP A 25 -4.04 0.61 -11.77
N LEU A 26 -3.90 1.77 -11.14
CA LEU A 26 -2.84 2.73 -11.48
C LEU A 26 -1.65 2.55 -10.55
N LEU A 27 -0.51 2.17 -11.10
CA LEU A 27 0.74 2.04 -10.36
C LEU A 27 1.21 3.40 -9.84
N LEU A 28 1.41 3.50 -8.52
CA LEU A 28 2.05 4.64 -7.86
C LEU A 28 3.53 4.37 -7.61
N GLU A 29 3.87 3.13 -7.17
CA GLU A 29 5.22 2.75 -6.75
C GLU A 29 5.43 1.25 -6.90
N ASP A 30 6.58 0.84 -7.46
CA ASP A 30 6.99 -0.56 -7.62
C ASP A 30 8.29 -0.90 -6.87
N PHE A 31 8.90 0.10 -6.20
CA PHE A 31 10.17 0.00 -5.47
C PHE A 31 11.36 -0.51 -6.31
N GLU A 32 11.30 -0.41 -7.64
CA GLU A 32 12.39 -0.79 -8.57
C GLU A 32 13.51 0.26 -8.63
N ILE A 33 13.63 1.09 -7.62
CA ILE A 33 14.61 2.16 -7.46
C ILE A 33 15.71 1.78 -6.47
N SER A 34 16.85 2.46 -6.51
CA SER A 34 17.84 2.35 -5.45
C SER A 34 17.27 2.97 -4.17
N VAL A 35 17.32 2.25 -3.04
CA VAL A 35 16.82 2.74 -1.74
C VAL A 35 17.92 3.57 -1.06
N SER A 36 17.62 4.83 -0.78
CA SER A 36 18.51 5.75 -0.07
C SER A 36 17.71 6.75 0.77
N ASN A 37 18.29 7.21 1.88
CA ASN A 37 17.72 8.20 2.79
C ASN A 37 18.44 9.56 2.70
N GLY A 38 17.92 10.54 3.44
CA GLY A 38 18.48 11.91 3.52
C GLY A 38 17.94 12.84 2.44
N PRO A 39 18.48 14.07 2.34
CA PRO A 39 17.90 15.13 1.49
C PRO A 39 17.79 14.78 0.00
N GLU A 40 18.68 13.96 -0.52
CA GLU A 40 18.64 13.45 -1.90
C GLU A 40 18.18 11.99 -1.96
N GLY A 41 17.50 11.53 -0.89
CA GLY A 41 17.01 10.16 -0.76
C GLY A 41 15.82 9.86 -1.67
N THR A 42 15.65 8.58 -1.93
CA THR A 42 14.52 8.03 -2.71
C THR A 42 13.39 7.50 -1.83
N VAL A 43 13.65 7.28 -0.55
CA VAL A 43 12.67 6.91 0.47
C VAL A 43 12.93 7.78 1.70
N ASP A 44 11.89 8.40 2.23
CA ASP A 44 11.98 9.16 3.47
C ASP A 44 11.61 8.25 4.63
N PHE A 45 12.58 7.92 5.49
CA PHE A 45 12.35 7.03 6.61
C PHE A 45 13.15 7.40 7.84
N GLY A 46 12.58 7.08 8.99
CA GLY A 46 13.21 7.30 10.27
C GLY A 46 12.45 6.69 11.42
N ALA A 47 13.01 6.84 12.60
CA ALA A 47 12.43 6.38 13.86
C ALA A 47 12.83 7.31 14.99
N GLY A 48 12.05 7.31 16.07
CA GLY A 48 12.36 8.09 17.25
C GLY A 48 11.86 7.47 18.55
N ASN A 49 12.20 8.13 19.67
CA ASN A 49 11.83 7.70 21.02
C ASN A 49 12.21 6.27 21.36
N GLY A 50 13.38 5.81 20.89
CA GLY A 50 13.89 4.46 21.16
C GLY A 50 13.55 3.41 20.10
N SER A 51 12.64 3.68 19.18
CA SER A 51 12.40 2.81 18.03
C SER A 51 13.55 2.87 17.02
N ILE A 52 13.73 1.80 16.24
CA ILE A 52 14.80 1.66 15.24
C ILE A 52 14.19 1.18 13.93
N VAL A 53 14.68 1.70 12.80
CA VAL A 53 14.31 1.25 11.48
C VAL A 53 15.52 1.24 10.53
N THR A 54 15.59 0.22 9.69
CA THR A 54 16.52 0.14 8.56
C THR A 54 15.72 -0.24 7.32
N VAL A 55 15.90 0.52 6.25
CA VAL A 55 15.20 0.32 4.98
C VAL A 55 16.21 0.05 3.87
N THR A 56 16.02 -1.04 3.13
CA THR A 56 16.90 -1.46 2.03
C THR A 56 16.07 -2.07 0.90
N ALA A 57 16.66 -2.21 -0.28
CA ALA A 57 16.11 -3.07 -1.31
C ALA A 57 16.36 -4.55 -0.99
N ALA A 58 15.45 -5.43 -1.40
CA ALA A 58 15.57 -6.88 -1.31
C ALA A 58 15.22 -7.53 -2.64
N SER A 59 16.14 -8.33 -3.19
CA SER A 59 15.95 -9.04 -4.46
C SER A 59 15.52 -10.51 -4.27
N ASP A 60 15.64 -11.03 -3.08
CA ASP A 60 15.32 -12.41 -2.70
C ASP A 60 13.84 -12.61 -2.31
N ILE A 61 13.21 -11.59 -1.72
CA ILE A 61 11.78 -11.59 -1.35
C ILE A 61 11.10 -10.42 -2.06
N LYS A 62 10.35 -10.69 -3.12
CA LYS A 62 9.64 -9.70 -3.94
C LYS A 62 8.32 -10.27 -4.44
N ASN A 63 7.32 -9.41 -4.63
CA ASN A 63 6.04 -9.77 -5.22
C ASN A 63 6.07 -9.66 -6.74
N SER A 64 6.74 -8.61 -7.25
CA SER A 64 6.87 -8.32 -8.68
C SER A 64 8.27 -7.81 -9.00
N GLY A 65 8.59 -7.61 -10.28
CA GLY A 65 9.83 -7.00 -10.73
C GLY A 65 11.12 -7.69 -10.26
N ASN A 66 12.11 -6.89 -9.87
CA ASN A 66 13.45 -7.34 -9.50
C ASN A 66 13.71 -7.25 -7.99
N GLN A 67 12.99 -6.39 -7.26
CA GLN A 67 13.19 -6.14 -5.84
C GLN A 67 11.91 -5.65 -5.16
N SER A 68 11.92 -5.64 -3.84
CA SER A 68 10.92 -5.02 -2.97
C SER A 68 11.58 -4.10 -1.94
N LEU A 69 10.81 -3.35 -1.21
CA LEU A 69 11.27 -2.53 -0.09
C LEU A 69 11.32 -3.38 1.18
N ARG A 70 12.51 -3.64 1.72
CA ARG A 70 12.71 -4.35 2.99
C ARG A 70 12.78 -3.35 4.14
N VAL A 71 11.98 -3.57 5.17
CA VAL A 71 11.91 -2.75 6.40
C VAL A 71 12.23 -3.65 7.59
N VAL A 72 13.39 -3.45 8.22
CA VAL A 72 13.78 -4.10 9.48
C VAL A 72 13.51 -3.11 10.60
N TYR A 73 12.77 -3.51 11.62
CA TYR A 73 12.30 -2.59 12.63
C TYR A 73 12.27 -3.19 14.04
N ASP A 74 12.38 -2.29 15.04
CA ASP A 74 12.08 -2.53 16.45
C ASP A 74 11.27 -1.32 16.94
N ALA A 75 9.95 -1.49 17.07
CA ALA A 75 9.00 -0.46 17.44
C ALA A 75 8.64 -0.58 18.91
N VAL A 76 9.26 0.26 19.74
CA VAL A 76 9.08 0.24 21.20
C VAL A 76 7.87 1.09 21.64
N PRO A 77 7.30 0.86 22.84
CA PRO A 77 6.22 1.70 23.38
C PRO A 77 6.60 3.17 23.44
N GLY A 78 5.71 4.05 22.93
CA GLY A 78 5.93 5.49 22.85
C GLY A 78 6.93 5.95 21.78
N GLY A 79 7.51 5.01 21.05
CA GLY A 79 8.33 5.29 19.88
C GLY A 79 7.50 5.40 18.60
N TYR A 80 8.14 5.84 17.53
CA TYR A 80 7.53 5.92 16.20
C TYR A 80 8.51 5.45 15.12
N ILE A 81 7.95 5.01 14.01
CA ILE A 81 8.68 4.66 12.78
C ILE A 81 7.89 5.24 11.62
N TYR A 82 8.58 5.71 10.59
CA TYR A 82 7.95 6.06 9.33
C TYR A 82 8.79 5.61 8.15
N VAL A 83 8.14 5.20 7.08
CA VAL A 83 8.74 4.86 5.79
C VAL A 83 7.81 5.39 4.71
N SER A 84 8.19 6.51 4.11
CA SER A 84 7.29 7.33 3.30
C SER A 84 7.78 7.49 1.86
N ARG A 85 6.83 7.57 0.94
CA ARG A 85 7.03 7.96 -0.46
C ARG A 85 5.96 8.97 -0.86
N GLY A 86 6.32 9.90 -1.72
CA GLY A 86 5.41 10.93 -2.22
C GLY A 86 6.05 12.28 -2.41
N SER A 87 5.24 13.32 -2.60
CA SER A 87 5.69 14.67 -2.89
C SER A 87 5.75 15.54 -1.63
N GLY A 88 6.77 16.39 -1.55
CA GLY A 88 6.93 17.35 -0.43
C GLY A 88 7.53 16.73 0.83
N LEU A 89 8.23 15.61 0.70
CA LEU A 89 9.06 15.00 1.73
C LEU A 89 10.45 15.66 1.80
N ASP A 90 11.16 15.43 2.91
CA ASP A 90 12.55 15.87 3.06
C ASP A 90 13.48 15.17 2.05
N ALA A 91 13.22 13.91 1.75
CA ALA A 91 13.85 13.14 0.70
C ALA A 91 13.31 13.55 -0.69
N LYS A 92 14.06 14.39 -1.41
CA LYS A 92 13.60 15.06 -2.65
C LYS A 92 13.29 14.11 -3.82
N ASN A 93 13.91 12.92 -3.83
CA ASN A 93 13.69 11.92 -4.89
C ASN A 93 12.70 10.82 -4.46
N ALA A 94 11.92 11.04 -3.39
CA ALA A 94 10.92 10.10 -2.89
C ALA A 94 9.58 10.16 -3.63
N ASN A 95 9.52 10.84 -4.77
CA ASN A 95 8.28 10.98 -5.55
C ASN A 95 7.83 9.64 -6.14
N TRP A 96 6.50 9.50 -6.30
CA TRP A 96 5.90 8.37 -7.02
C TRP A 96 6.25 8.38 -8.52
N THR A 97 5.96 7.28 -9.20
CA THR A 97 6.15 7.15 -10.65
C THR A 97 5.28 8.13 -11.46
N ILE A 98 4.16 8.56 -10.88
CA ILE A 98 3.23 9.55 -11.43
C ILE A 98 3.03 10.69 -10.43
N LYS A 99 2.89 11.92 -10.95
CA LYS A 99 2.60 13.08 -10.08
C LYS A 99 1.16 13.02 -9.58
N PRO A 100 0.91 13.29 -8.28
CA PRO A 100 -0.45 13.31 -7.73
C PRO A 100 -1.42 14.23 -8.48
N SER A 101 -0.93 15.35 -9.03
CA SER A 101 -1.74 16.31 -9.82
C SER A 101 -2.21 15.76 -11.17
N ASP A 102 -1.57 14.72 -11.68
CA ASP A 102 -1.84 14.15 -13.00
C ASP A 102 -2.84 12.98 -12.91
N ILE A 103 -3.27 12.63 -11.69
CA ILE A 103 -4.19 11.53 -11.39
C ILE A 103 -5.64 12.05 -11.37
N LYS A 104 -6.54 11.34 -12.04
CA LYS A 104 -7.99 11.53 -11.95
C LYS A 104 -8.53 10.75 -10.75
N TRP A 105 -8.42 11.33 -9.55
CA TRP A 105 -8.75 10.68 -8.30
C TRP A 105 -10.19 10.16 -8.22
N GLU A 106 -11.12 10.79 -8.92
CA GLU A 106 -12.52 10.37 -9.03
C GLU A 106 -12.72 8.99 -9.65
N ASP A 107 -11.73 8.47 -10.39
CA ASP A 107 -11.77 7.14 -11.00
C ASP A 107 -11.45 6.00 -10.03
N TYR A 108 -10.95 6.32 -8.82
CA TYR A 108 -10.42 5.35 -7.86
C TYR A 108 -11.21 5.33 -6.56
N SER A 109 -11.28 4.16 -5.92
CA SER A 109 -12.01 3.94 -4.66
C SER A 109 -11.12 3.54 -3.49
N ALA A 110 -9.89 3.13 -3.76
CA ALA A 110 -8.96 2.64 -2.77
C ALA A 110 -7.51 2.85 -3.21
N ILE A 111 -6.60 2.69 -2.26
CA ILE A 111 -5.18 2.47 -2.49
C ILE A 111 -4.84 1.06 -1.99
N SER A 112 -3.99 0.33 -2.69
CA SER A 112 -3.56 -1.00 -2.29
C SER A 112 -2.05 -1.12 -2.32
N PHE A 113 -1.53 -2.07 -1.54
CA PHE A 113 -0.13 -2.44 -1.55
C PHE A 113 0.04 -3.93 -1.28
N TYR A 114 1.18 -4.49 -1.67
CA TYR A 114 1.56 -5.83 -1.27
C TYR A 114 2.48 -5.76 -0.06
N VAL A 115 2.26 -6.65 0.90
CA VAL A 115 3.13 -6.83 2.07
C VAL A 115 3.42 -8.31 2.27
N TYR A 116 4.69 -8.63 2.58
CA TYR A 116 5.10 -9.98 2.96
C TYR A 116 5.12 -10.08 4.47
N GLY A 117 4.23 -10.90 5.01
CA GLY A 117 4.07 -11.14 6.43
C GLY A 117 4.72 -12.46 6.88
N THR A 118 4.89 -12.57 8.18
CA THR A 118 5.46 -13.74 8.88
C THR A 118 4.56 -14.27 9.99
N ASP A 119 3.28 -13.89 9.99
CA ASP A 119 2.29 -14.21 11.03
C ASP A 119 2.70 -13.70 12.43
N SER A 120 3.38 -12.56 12.47
CA SER A 120 3.90 -11.98 13.72
C SER A 120 2.83 -11.40 14.65
N LYS A 121 1.59 -11.24 14.15
CA LYS A 121 0.47 -10.51 14.79
C LYS A 121 0.75 -9.03 15.07
N GLY A 122 1.84 -8.50 14.56
CA GLY A 122 2.15 -7.07 14.61
C GLY A 122 1.16 -6.25 13.78
N LYS A 123 0.86 -5.05 14.24
CA LYS A 123 0.01 -4.10 13.49
C LYS A 123 0.87 -3.22 12.61
N ILE A 124 0.35 -2.95 11.43
CA ILE A 124 0.97 -2.08 10.43
C ILE A 124 -0.04 -0.97 10.12
N ALA A 125 0.33 0.27 10.38
CA ALA A 125 -0.42 1.40 9.88
C ALA A 125 0.04 1.72 8.46
N PHE A 126 -0.92 1.97 7.59
CA PHE A 126 -0.74 2.59 6.29
C PHE A 126 -1.39 3.97 6.34
N ASP A 127 -0.57 5.00 6.33
CA ASP A 127 -1.03 6.37 6.41
C ASP A 127 -0.98 7.03 5.03
N ILE A 128 -1.90 7.95 4.79
CA ILE A 128 -1.85 8.86 3.65
C ILE A 128 -1.88 10.30 4.15
N LYS A 129 -1.17 11.19 3.46
CA LYS A 129 -1.28 12.64 3.67
C LYS A 129 -1.99 13.24 2.48
N ASP A 130 -3.06 13.94 2.74
CA ASP A 130 -3.91 14.55 1.73
C ASP A 130 -3.44 15.95 1.29
N ASN A 131 -4.23 16.62 0.46
CA ASN A 131 -3.90 17.96 -0.02
C ASN A 131 -4.05 19.04 1.06
N GLY A 132 -4.96 18.86 2.01
CA GLY A 132 -5.16 19.71 3.19
C GLY A 132 -4.08 19.56 4.25
N GLY A 133 -3.21 18.56 4.11
CA GLY A 133 -2.12 18.26 5.02
C GLY A 133 -2.50 17.31 6.16
N GLU A 134 -3.76 16.86 6.23
CA GLU A 134 -4.20 15.89 7.21
C GLU A 134 -3.61 14.51 6.94
N ILE A 135 -3.30 13.78 8.01
CA ILE A 135 -2.86 12.40 7.95
C ILE A 135 -4.03 11.49 8.31
N TRP A 136 -4.27 10.54 7.44
CA TRP A 136 -5.32 9.53 7.54
C TRP A 136 -4.70 8.16 7.68
N ARG A 137 -5.24 7.32 8.54
CA ARG A 137 -4.66 6.03 8.93
C ARG A 137 -5.59 4.88 8.60
N PHE A 138 -5.02 3.84 7.99
CA PHE A 138 -5.61 2.51 7.86
C PHE A 138 -4.72 1.51 8.58
N ILE A 139 -5.30 0.58 9.37
CA ILE A 139 -4.53 -0.42 10.12
C ILE A 139 -4.82 -1.82 9.55
N THR A 140 -3.76 -2.58 9.30
CA THR A 140 -3.81 -4.01 9.00
C THR A 140 -2.95 -4.78 9.99
N GLU A 141 -3.17 -6.11 10.08
CA GLU A 141 -2.39 -7.00 10.94
C GLU A 141 -1.56 -7.95 10.08
N ASP A 142 -0.35 -8.26 10.55
CA ASP A 142 0.48 -9.36 10.03
C ASP A 142 -0.02 -10.69 10.59
N ASP A 143 -1.20 -11.13 10.14
CA ASP A 143 -1.89 -12.36 10.52
C ASP A 143 -1.79 -13.47 9.44
N PHE A 144 -0.78 -13.38 8.58
CA PHE A 144 -0.57 -14.24 7.41
C PHE A 144 0.91 -14.52 7.18
N ASN A 145 1.19 -15.54 6.37
CA ASN A 145 2.53 -15.85 5.88
C ASN A 145 2.61 -15.64 4.37
N GLY A 146 3.70 -15.01 3.91
CA GLY A 146 3.91 -14.72 2.49
C GLY A 146 3.27 -13.42 2.04
N TRP A 147 3.13 -13.25 0.72
CA TRP A 147 2.59 -12.03 0.12
C TRP A 147 1.06 -11.95 0.26
N LYS A 148 0.58 -10.80 0.71
CA LYS A 148 -0.84 -10.42 0.78
C LYS A 148 -1.04 -9.05 0.15
N ARG A 149 -2.02 -8.93 -0.72
CA ARG A 149 -2.51 -7.62 -1.17
C ARG A 149 -3.45 -7.06 -0.10
N VAL A 150 -3.13 -5.89 0.40
CA VAL A 150 -3.98 -5.10 1.32
C VAL A 150 -4.67 -4.01 0.50
N VAL A 151 -6.00 -3.96 0.54
CA VAL A 151 -6.81 -2.95 -0.14
C VAL A 151 -7.39 -2.01 0.89
N CYS A 152 -6.99 -0.74 0.85
CA CYS A 152 -7.39 0.30 1.79
C CYS A 152 -8.40 1.23 1.09
N SER A 153 -9.70 0.94 1.21
CA SER A 153 -10.76 1.79 0.66
C SER A 153 -10.73 3.17 1.33
N PHE A 154 -10.91 4.24 0.57
CA PHE A 154 -10.82 5.60 1.09
C PHE A 154 -11.84 5.89 2.21
N ASP A 155 -13.00 5.24 2.19
CA ASP A 155 -14.02 5.33 3.23
C ASP A 155 -13.67 4.60 4.54
N LYS A 156 -12.57 3.85 4.58
CA LYS A 156 -12.09 3.11 5.76
C LYS A 156 -10.91 3.77 6.46
N PHE A 157 -10.36 4.81 5.85
CA PHE A 157 -9.37 5.60 6.56
C PHE A 157 -10.03 6.44 7.66
N VAL A 158 -9.32 6.56 8.77
CA VAL A 158 -9.69 7.43 9.88
C VAL A 158 -8.65 8.52 10.06
N VAL A 159 -9.06 9.69 10.50
CA VAL A 159 -8.12 10.78 10.85
C VAL A 159 -7.16 10.25 11.92
N ARG A 160 -5.85 10.40 11.71
CA ARG A 160 -4.85 10.03 12.71
C ARG A 160 -4.98 10.92 13.93
N ASP A 161 -5.19 10.38 15.11
CA ASP A 161 -5.54 11.09 16.35
C ASP A 161 -4.35 11.34 17.30
N ASP A 162 -3.27 10.56 17.16
CA ASP A 162 -2.07 10.69 17.99
C ASP A 162 -1.13 11.82 17.53
N TRP A 163 -1.15 12.15 16.25
CA TRP A 163 -0.34 13.22 15.69
C TRP A 163 -0.86 13.74 14.35
N GLN A 164 -0.85 15.06 14.19
CA GLN A 164 -1.16 15.75 12.94
C GLN A 164 -0.17 16.88 12.69
N PRO A 165 0.17 17.20 11.42
CA PRO A 165 0.92 18.39 11.10
C PRO A 165 0.24 19.67 11.65
N GLN A 166 1.05 20.62 12.05
CA GLN A 166 0.52 21.87 12.63
C GLN A 166 -0.29 22.69 11.63
N ASP A 167 0.08 22.62 10.36
CA ASP A 167 -0.50 23.30 9.20
C ASP A 167 -1.63 22.53 8.50
N ALA A 168 -2.01 21.35 9.02
CA ALA A 168 -3.16 20.61 8.52
C ALA A 168 -4.45 21.41 8.71
N ASP A 169 -5.36 21.36 7.73
CA ASP A 169 -6.61 22.12 7.76
C ASP A 169 -7.65 21.57 8.73
N LYS A 170 -7.52 20.31 9.16
CA LYS A 170 -8.32 19.62 10.19
C LYS A 170 -9.82 19.64 9.91
N ASN A 171 -10.17 19.48 8.64
CA ASN A 171 -11.56 19.50 8.20
C ASN A 171 -12.24 18.11 8.30
N ALA A 172 -11.47 17.05 8.59
CA ALA A 172 -11.89 15.65 8.67
C ALA A 172 -12.54 15.14 7.37
N GLN A 173 -12.03 15.59 6.23
CA GLN A 173 -12.38 15.12 4.88
C GLN A 173 -11.09 14.83 4.11
N ILE A 174 -11.03 13.71 3.38
CA ILE A 174 -9.88 13.44 2.52
C ILE A 174 -9.90 14.38 1.33
N ASP A 175 -8.94 15.30 1.28
CA ASP A 175 -8.76 16.26 0.21
C ASP A 175 -7.80 15.74 -0.86
N PHE A 176 -8.32 15.45 -2.03
CA PHE A 176 -7.48 15.05 -3.16
C PHE A 176 -6.76 16.24 -3.80
N PRO A 177 -5.56 16.04 -4.34
CA PRO A 177 -4.81 14.79 -4.43
C PRO A 177 -4.18 14.36 -3.11
N ILE A 178 -4.11 13.03 -2.87
CA ILE A 178 -3.21 12.49 -1.86
C ILE A 178 -1.78 12.75 -2.31
N LYS A 179 -0.90 13.14 -1.39
CA LYS A 179 0.49 13.55 -1.69
C LYS A 179 1.52 12.52 -1.28
N ILE A 180 1.26 11.79 -0.21
CA ILE A 180 2.21 10.88 0.45
C ILE A 180 1.47 9.64 0.88
N PHE A 181 2.13 8.48 0.80
CA PHE A 181 1.79 7.33 1.63
C PHE A 181 2.96 6.98 2.56
N GLN A 182 2.65 6.33 3.67
CA GLN A 182 3.61 5.93 4.69
C GLN A 182 3.27 4.58 5.27
N PHE A 183 4.27 3.73 5.45
CA PHE A 183 4.18 2.53 6.27
C PHE A 183 4.75 2.80 7.65
N GLU A 184 4.03 2.35 8.68
CA GLU A 184 4.42 2.47 10.08
C GLU A 184 4.15 1.14 10.80
N PRO A 185 5.18 0.29 11.02
CA PRO A 185 5.06 -0.79 11.99
C PRO A 185 4.76 -0.21 13.37
N LEU A 186 3.63 -0.63 13.98
CA LEU A 186 3.18 -0.04 15.23
C LEU A 186 3.95 -0.60 16.44
N SER A 187 3.88 0.13 17.55
CA SER A 187 4.61 -0.16 18.78
C SER A 187 4.34 -1.57 19.34
N GLU A 188 5.29 -2.06 20.15
CA GLU A 188 5.31 -3.40 20.73
C GLU A 188 5.51 -4.53 19.71
N SER A 189 6.12 -4.21 18.57
CA SER A 189 6.45 -5.20 17.54
C SER A 189 7.85 -5.00 16.99
N LYS A 190 8.47 -6.09 16.56
CA LYS A 190 9.76 -6.06 15.87
C LYS A 190 9.85 -7.17 14.85
N GLY A 191 10.61 -6.93 13.79
CA GLY A 191 10.76 -7.91 12.73
C GLY A 191 11.27 -7.34 11.43
N THR A 192 10.90 -8.03 10.37
CA THR A 192 11.16 -7.61 9.01
C THR A 192 9.87 -7.73 8.20
N LEU A 193 9.50 -6.66 7.54
CA LEU A 193 8.42 -6.61 6.55
C LEU A 193 9.01 -6.30 5.19
N TYR A 194 8.33 -6.74 4.13
CA TYR A 194 8.65 -6.34 2.77
C TYR A 194 7.41 -5.76 2.14
N PHE A 195 7.57 -4.64 1.45
CA PHE A 195 6.49 -3.95 0.75
C PHE A 195 6.79 -3.90 -0.74
N ASP A 196 5.74 -4.03 -1.54
CA ASP A 196 5.85 -4.03 -2.99
C ASP A 196 4.57 -3.47 -3.62
N THR A 197 4.68 -2.91 -4.81
CA THR A 197 3.58 -2.53 -5.70
C THR A 197 2.44 -1.80 -5.00
N VAL A 198 2.54 -0.47 -4.91
CA VAL A 198 1.46 0.40 -4.42
C VAL A 198 0.66 0.91 -5.60
N GLU A 199 -0.66 0.71 -5.59
CA GLU A 199 -1.57 1.03 -6.69
C GLU A 199 -2.84 1.73 -6.21
N LEU A 200 -3.40 2.60 -7.04
CA LEU A 200 -4.79 3.04 -6.90
C LEU A 200 -5.72 2.01 -7.54
N VAL A 201 -6.73 1.60 -6.77
CA VAL A 201 -7.72 0.61 -7.18
C VAL A 201 -8.87 1.30 -7.88
N LYS A 202 -9.12 0.94 -9.13
CA LYS A 202 -10.19 1.52 -9.95
C LYS A 202 -11.58 1.16 -9.40
N LYS A 203 -12.55 2.08 -9.58
CA LYS A 203 -13.97 1.85 -9.24
C LYS A 203 -14.62 0.81 -10.13
#